data_95307f70b3c860b2711fbb0515428d6b
#
_entry.id   95307f70b3c860b2711fbb0515428d6b
#
_cell.length_a   1.000
_cell.length_b   1.000
_cell.length_c   1.000
_cell.angle_alpha   90.00
_cell.angle_beta   90.00
_cell.angle_gamma   90.00
#
_symmetry.space_group_name_H-M   'P 1'
#
loop_
_entity.id
_entity.type
_entity.pdbx_description
1 polymer ?
#
loop_
_entity_poly.entity_id
_entity_poly.type
_entity_poly.pdbx_seq_one_letter_code
_entity_poly.pdbx_strand_id
1 'polypeptide(L)'
;MSEGVGSAETASRPRKSRFEPSGFVQWRVLTARTIRTMVRKGELVLAVVAPLVFTLGFYLPLKFVMQFQGIDYAQFLMPIIVLQAMAFTAITSAQRASTEALTGLSTRLKTMPVVIGAPLMARMSSAFVRSLVTLTAALIYGYVIGFRFSAGALQAALFCVTALAISTILSFGADAIGTMSKSPEATSQALTLPQLVLGMASTGFVPESGFPEWIRPFVRNQPISQFSSAMRDMADGSVSFSLIFPALAWIVGLAVVLIPLALWASLGRRD
;
A
#
# COMPACT_ATOMS: atom_id res chain seq x y z
N MET A 1 48.98 -40.61 55.48
CA MET A 1 49.34 -40.04 54.19
C MET A 1 48.06 -39.53 53.59
N SER A 2 47.83 -38.27 53.63
CA SER A 2 46.60 -37.58 53.19
C SER A 2 46.96 -36.86 51.89
N GLU A 3 46.32 -37.18 50.82
CA GLU A 3 46.40 -36.42 49.60
C GLU A 3 45.14 -35.55 49.45
N GLY A 4 45.38 -34.26 49.44
CA GLY A 4 44.33 -33.27 49.25
C GLY A 4 43.84 -33.20 47.78
N VAL A 5 42.55 -33.34 47.63
CA VAL A 5 41.89 -33.08 46.35
C VAL A 5 41.66 -31.57 46.20
N GLY A 6 42.44 -30.93 45.34
CA GLY A 6 42.28 -29.53 44.96
C GLY A 6 41.00 -29.32 44.22
N SER A 7 40.05 -28.63 44.80
CA SER A 7 38.85 -28.13 44.13
C SER A 7 39.23 -27.03 43.13
N ALA A 8 39.18 -27.34 41.82
CA ALA A 8 39.31 -26.39 40.73
C ALA A 8 38.09 -25.44 40.73
N GLU A 9 38.31 -24.25 41.21
CA GLU A 9 37.35 -23.12 41.16
C GLU A 9 37.14 -22.74 39.70
N THR A 10 36.02 -23.19 39.13
CA THR A 10 35.60 -22.82 37.78
C THR A 10 35.20 -21.36 37.77
N ALA A 11 36.17 -20.50 37.44
CA ALA A 11 35.93 -19.07 37.25
C ALA A 11 34.85 -18.87 36.19
N SER A 12 33.65 -18.52 36.59
CA SER A 12 32.55 -18.16 35.69
C SER A 12 32.94 -16.91 34.93
N ARG A 13 33.25 -17.10 33.63
CA ARG A 13 33.50 -15.97 32.72
C ARG A 13 32.28 -15.06 32.74
N PRO A 14 32.45 -13.72 32.94
CA PRO A 14 31.34 -12.79 32.94
C PRO A 14 30.65 -12.89 31.58
N ARG A 15 29.37 -13.21 31.62
CA ARG A 15 28.47 -13.27 30.46
C ARG A 15 28.44 -11.84 29.88
N LYS A 16 29.17 -11.61 28.77
CA LYS A 16 29.15 -10.34 28.05
C LYS A 16 27.68 -9.99 27.85
N SER A 17 27.27 -8.86 28.40
CA SER A 17 25.93 -8.30 28.19
C SER A 17 25.76 -8.18 26.66
N ARG A 18 24.89 -9.03 26.09
CA ARG A 18 24.53 -8.89 24.69
C ARG A 18 23.85 -7.53 24.57
N PHE A 19 24.48 -6.59 23.91
CA PHE A 19 23.86 -5.36 23.48
C PHE A 19 22.63 -5.76 22.63
N GLU A 20 21.45 -5.73 23.20
CA GLU A 20 20.22 -5.88 22.44
C GLU A 20 19.98 -4.56 21.71
N PRO A 21 20.09 -4.53 20.37
CA PRO A 21 19.89 -3.30 19.62
C PRO A 21 18.45 -2.82 19.85
N SER A 22 18.25 -1.52 20.08
CA SER A 22 16.93 -0.95 20.30
C SER A 22 15.98 -1.29 19.16
N GLY A 23 14.68 -1.40 19.43
CA GLY A 23 13.66 -1.71 18.40
C GLY A 23 13.70 -0.77 17.20
N PHE A 24 14.10 0.50 17.42
CA PHE A 24 14.30 1.48 16.36
C PHE A 24 15.47 1.10 15.43
N VAL A 25 16.59 0.65 15.96
CA VAL A 25 17.74 0.20 15.17
C VAL A 25 17.36 -1.04 14.36
N GLN A 26 16.65 -2.00 14.98
CA GLN A 26 16.17 -3.20 14.31
C GLN A 26 15.24 -2.85 13.15
N TRP A 27 14.24 -1.98 13.38
CA TRP A 27 13.34 -1.49 12.34
C TRP A 27 14.10 -0.82 11.19
N ARG A 28 15.04 0.07 11.47
CA ARG A 28 15.82 0.78 10.44
C ARG A 28 16.65 -0.19 9.58
N VAL A 29 17.31 -1.16 10.21
CA VAL A 29 18.11 -2.17 9.49
C VAL A 29 17.23 -3.06 8.61
N LEU A 30 16.10 -3.53 9.12
CA LEU A 30 15.15 -4.34 8.36
C LEU A 30 14.54 -3.55 7.19
N THR A 31 14.16 -2.30 7.41
CA THR A 31 13.64 -1.40 6.36
C THR A 31 14.68 -1.18 5.27
N ALA A 32 15.92 -0.84 5.63
CA ALA A 32 17.00 -0.61 4.67
C ALA A 32 17.30 -1.88 3.85
N ARG A 33 17.32 -3.06 4.49
CA ARG A 33 17.46 -4.35 3.80
C ARG A 33 16.33 -4.57 2.80
N THR A 34 15.09 -4.32 3.20
CA THR A 34 13.91 -4.52 2.36
C THR A 34 13.93 -3.59 1.15
N ILE A 35 14.22 -2.30 1.34
CA ILE A 35 14.34 -1.32 0.25
C ILE A 35 15.46 -1.71 -0.72
N ARG A 36 16.63 -2.13 -0.21
CA ARG A 36 17.74 -2.58 -1.07
C ARG A 36 17.34 -3.81 -1.91
N THR A 37 16.57 -4.71 -1.34
CA THR A 37 16.04 -5.88 -2.05
C THR A 37 15.06 -5.46 -3.14
N MET A 38 14.17 -4.49 -2.87
CA MET A 38 13.24 -3.93 -3.86
C MET A 38 13.97 -3.35 -5.07
N VAL A 39 15.02 -2.56 -4.83
CA VAL A 39 15.84 -1.97 -5.91
C VAL A 39 16.48 -3.07 -6.74
N ARG A 40 17.13 -4.06 -6.09
CA ARG A 40 17.82 -5.16 -6.78
C ARG A 40 16.89 -6.07 -7.59
N LYS A 41 15.67 -6.31 -7.13
CA LYS A 41 14.67 -7.13 -7.82
C LYS A 41 13.90 -6.38 -8.90
N GLY A 42 14.17 -5.10 -9.11
CA GLY A 42 13.46 -4.29 -10.10
C GLY A 42 12.00 -3.97 -9.73
N GLU A 43 11.60 -4.16 -8.47
CA GLU A 43 10.22 -3.89 -8.05
C GLU A 43 9.85 -2.39 -8.15
N LEU A 44 10.82 -1.50 -8.03
CA LEU A 44 10.61 -0.07 -8.25
C LEU A 44 10.36 0.25 -9.73
N VAL A 45 10.88 -0.55 -10.65
CA VAL A 45 10.57 -0.40 -12.09
C VAL A 45 9.08 -0.67 -12.31
N LEU A 46 8.54 -1.75 -11.73
CA LEU A 46 7.10 -2.03 -11.79
C LEU A 46 6.25 -0.93 -11.14
N ALA A 47 6.75 -0.31 -10.06
CA ALA A 47 6.08 0.81 -9.41
C ALA A 47 5.96 2.05 -10.33
N VAL A 48 6.90 2.23 -11.24
CA VAL A 48 6.89 3.30 -12.25
C VAL A 48 6.10 2.89 -13.50
N VAL A 49 6.22 1.65 -13.93
CA VAL A 49 5.56 1.15 -15.15
C VAL A 49 4.05 0.99 -14.97
N ALA A 50 3.58 0.57 -13.78
CA ALA A 50 2.16 0.33 -13.55
C ALA A 50 1.28 1.57 -13.84
N PRO A 51 1.53 2.76 -13.27
CA PRO A 51 0.74 3.95 -13.59
C PRO A 51 0.87 4.36 -15.08
N LEU A 52 2.02 4.11 -15.74
CA LEU A 52 2.18 4.36 -17.17
C LEU A 52 1.23 3.50 -18.00
N VAL A 53 1.16 2.19 -17.70
CA VAL A 53 0.26 1.25 -18.40
C VAL A 53 -1.20 1.67 -18.24
N PHE A 54 -1.61 2.07 -17.02
CA PHE A 54 -2.96 2.59 -16.81
C PHE A 54 -3.22 3.90 -17.54
N THR A 55 -2.26 4.83 -17.52
CA THR A 55 -2.38 6.10 -18.23
C THR A 55 -2.54 5.86 -19.73
N LEU A 56 -1.66 5.07 -20.33
CA LEU A 56 -1.74 4.78 -21.77
C LEU A 56 -2.98 3.97 -22.14
N GLY A 57 -3.29 2.93 -21.33
CA GLY A 57 -4.39 2.00 -21.60
C GLY A 57 -5.78 2.63 -21.52
N PHE A 58 -5.98 3.61 -20.65
CA PHE A 58 -7.28 4.28 -20.51
C PHE A 58 -7.33 5.65 -21.17
N TYR A 59 -6.27 6.44 -21.09
CA TYR A 59 -6.27 7.80 -21.64
C TYR A 59 -6.34 7.80 -23.17
N LEU A 60 -5.50 7.00 -23.83
CA LEU A 60 -5.45 7.04 -25.30
C LEU A 60 -6.76 6.61 -25.98
N PRO A 61 -7.40 5.47 -25.60
CA PRO A 61 -8.64 5.05 -26.25
C PRO A 61 -9.83 5.95 -25.94
N LEU A 62 -9.93 6.48 -24.72
CA LEU A 62 -11.12 7.19 -24.27
C LEU A 62 -11.03 8.72 -24.42
N LYS A 63 -9.84 9.26 -24.63
CA LYS A 63 -9.62 10.71 -24.79
C LYS A 63 -10.57 11.33 -25.81
N PHE A 64 -10.63 10.77 -27.02
CA PHE A 64 -11.45 11.32 -28.09
C PHE A 64 -12.95 11.23 -27.80
N VAL A 65 -13.39 10.09 -27.25
CA VAL A 65 -14.80 9.89 -26.89
C VAL A 65 -15.26 10.88 -25.83
N MET A 66 -14.44 11.13 -24.80
CA MET A 66 -14.76 12.04 -23.72
C MET A 66 -14.66 13.53 -24.12
N GLN A 67 -13.76 13.87 -25.04
CA GLN A 67 -13.68 15.21 -25.61
C GLN A 67 -14.98 15.62 -26.33
N PHE A 68 -15.64 14.69 -27.05
CA PHE A 68 -16.95 14.94 -27.64
C PHE A 68 -18.06 15.24 -26.62
N GLN A 69 -17.87 14.79 -25.37
CA GLN A 69 -18.78 15.08 -24.26
C GLN A 69 -18.41 16.35 -23.49
N GLY A 70 -17.40 17.09 -23.92
CA GLY A 70 -16.94 18.32 -23.26
C GLY A 70 -16.19 18.08 -21.95
N ILE A 71 -15.72 16.86 -21.68
CA ILE A 71 -15.02 16.49 -20.44
C ILE A 71 -13.52 16.57 -20.68
N ASP A 72 -12.78 17.31 -19.83
CA ASP A 72 -11.33 17.22 -19.77
C ASP A 72 -10.95 15.85 -19.15
N TYR A 73 -10.67 14.92 -20.06
CA TYR A 73 -10.46 13.52 -19.64
C TYR A 73 -9.16 13.31 -18.86
N ALA A 74 -8.13 14.16 -19.05
CA ALA A 74 -6.92 14.09 -18.25
C ALA A 74 -7.21 14.43 -16.78
N GLN A 75 -7.99 15.49 -16.56
CA GLN A 75 -8.40 15.92 -15.22
C GLN A 75 -9.33 14.90 -14.56
N PHE A 76 -10.27 14.36 -15.33
CA PHE A 76 -11.22 13.36 -14.84
C PHE A 76 -10.56 12.03 -14.46
N LEU A 77 -9.61 11.54 -15.27
CA LEU A 77 -9.03 10.21 -15.18
C LEU A 77 -7.92 10.10 -14.12
N MET A 78 -7.18 11.17 -13.86
CA MET A 78 -5.96 11.13 -13.05
C MET A 78 -6.16 10.57 -11.64
N PRO A 79 -7.23 10.93 -10.88
CA PRO A 79 -7.47 10.37 -9.55
C PRO A 79 -7.58 8.85 -9.54
N ILE A 80 -8.30 8.26 -10.50
CA ILE A 80 -8.46 6.80 -10.56
C ILE A 80 -7.16 6.09 -10.98
N ILE A 81 -6.35 6.68 -11.85
CA ILE A 81 -5.02 6.13 -12.20
C ILE A 81 -4.16 6.05 -10.95
N VAL A 82 -4.13 7.11 -10.14
CA VAL A 82 -3.38 7.12 -8.87
C VAL A 82 -3.91 6.04 -7.93
N LEU A 83 -5.23 5.93 -7.75
CA LEU A 83 -5.84 4.92 -6.88
C LEU A 83 -5.53 3.50 -7.34
N GLN A 84 -5.62 3.22 -8.64
CA GLN A 84 -5.27 1.91 -9.19
C GLN A 84 -3.79 1.58 -8.96
N ALA A 85 -2.91 2.52 -9.20
CA ALA A 85 -1.49 2.35 -8.95
C ALA A 85 -1.19 2.12 -7.45
N MET A 86 -1.90 2.80 -6.54
CA MET A 86 -1.80 2.58 -5.10
C MET A 86 -2.30 1.19 -4.69
N ALA A 87 -3.40 0.72 -5.26
CA ALA A 87 -3.92 -0.63 -5.02
C ALA A 87 -2.94 -1.73 -5.49
N PHE A 88 -2.29 -1.56 -6.65
CA PHE A 88 -1.23 -2.47 -7.09
C PHE A 88 -0.03 -2.48 -6.14
N THR A 89 0.31 -1.36 -5.55
CA THR A 89 1.34 -1.30 -4.50
C THR A 89 0.95 -2.16 -3.29
N ALA A 90 -0.31 -2.12 -2.87
CA ALA A 90 -0.82 -2.96 -1.78
C ALA A 90 -0.78 -4.46 -2.15
N ILE A 91 -1.20 -4.84 -3.36
CA ILE A 91 -1.14 -6.23 -3.85
C ILE A 91 0.30 -6.77 -3.82
N THR A 92 1.27 -5.96 -4.23
CA THR A 92 2.69 -6.35 -4.16
C THR A 92 3.17 -6.53 -2.71
N SER A 93 2.60 -5.81 -1.75
CA SER A 93 2.87 -6.03 -0.31
C SER A 93 2.37 -7.39 0.15
N ALA A 94 1.19 -7.82 -0.32
CA ALA A 94 0.67 -9.17 -0.06
C ALA A 94 1.57 -10.28 -0.60
N GLN A 95 2.04 -10.14 -1.85
CA GLN A 95 2.98 -11.10 -2.45
C GLN A 95 4.27 -11.23 -1.63
N ARG A 96 4.81 -10.10 -1.16
CA ARG A 96 6.00 -10.12 -0.32
C ARG A 96 5.76 -10.80 1.02
N ALA A 97 4.66 -10.47 1.70
CA ALA A 97 4.30 -11.08 2.97
C ALA A 97 4.15 -12.59 2.82
N SER A 98 3.49 -13.06 1.75
CA SER A 98 3.36 -14.49 1.44
C SER A 98 4.72 -15.15 1.17
N THR A 99 5.59 -14.53 0.37
CA THR A 99 6.94 -15.03 0.09
C THR A 99 7.79 -15.12 1.37
N GLU A 100 7.72 -14.11 2.24
CA GLU A 100 8.43 -14.13 3.53
C GLU A 100 7.90 -15.22 4.47
N ALA A 101 6.58 -15.45 4.48
CA ALA A 101 5.97 -16.52 5.26
C ALA A 101 6.43 -17.91 4.80
N LEU A 102 6.53 -18.15 3.48
CA LEU A 102 6.97 -19.41 2.90
C LEU A 102 8.47 -19.68 3.07
N THR A 103 9.30 -18.66 2.99
CA THR A 103 10.76 -18.80 3.15
C THR A 103 11.19 -19.00 4.60
N GLY A 104 10.25 -19.02 5.54
CA GLY A 104 10.51 -19.19 6.96
C GLY A 104 11.28 -18.04 7.60
N LEU A 105 11.37 -16.89 6.92
CA LEU A 105 12.04 -15.70 7.46
C LEU A 105 11.34 -15.23 8.73
N SER A 106 10.02 -15.24 8.76
CA SER A 106 9.22 -14.88 9.93
C SER A 106 9.52 -15.81 11.12
N THR A 107 9.68 -17.11 10.87
CA THR A 107 10.02 -18.10 11.90
C THR A 107 11.43 -17.87 12.45
N ARG A 108 12.41 -17.59 11.59
CA ARG A 108 13.78 -17.27 12.01
C ARG A 108 13.85 -15.95 12.80
N LEU A 109 13.08 -14.93 12.43
CA LEU A 109 13.01 -13.67 13.17
C LEU A 109 12.39 -13.85 14.56
N LYS A 110 11.48 -14.81 14.75
CA LYS A 110 10.88 -15.15 16.05
C LYS A 110 11.86 -15.80 17.02
N THR A 111 12.87 -16.51 16.53
CA THR A 111 13.93 -17.12 17.37
C THR A 111 15.04 -16.16 17.74
N MET A 112 15.06 -14.97 17.14
CA MET A 112 16.00 -13.90 17.47
C MET A 112 15.38 -12.91 18.47
N PRO A 113 16.17 -12.20 19.29
CA PRO A 113 15.68 -11.14 20.18
C PRO A 113 15.30 -9.90 19.37
N VAL A 114 14.23 -10.01 18.56
CA VAL A 114 13.70 -8.92 17.74
C VAL A 114 12.37 -8.47 18.32
N VAL A 115 12.15 -7.15 18.38
CA VAL A 115 10.86 -6.59 18.81
C VAL A 115 9.77 -7.07 17.84
N ILE A 116 8.70 -7.64 18.39
CA ILE A 116 7.65 -8.39 17.66
C ILE A 116 7.05 -7.57 16.50
N GLY A 117 6.88 -6.25 16.65
CA GLY A 117 6.35 -5.35 15.61
C GLY A 117 7.36 -4.89 14.55
N ALA A 118 8.66 -5.06 14.76
CA ALA A 118 9.69 -4.52 13.87
C ALA A 118 9.61 -5.07 12.43
N PRO A 119 9.34 -6.35 12.17
CA PRO A 119 9.20 -6.87 10.82
C PRO A 119 7.98 -6.28 10.09
N LEU A 120 6.82 -6.17 10.74
CA LEU A 120 5.63 -5.56 10.16
C LEU A 120 5.89 -4.08 9.80
N MET A 121 6.44 -3.33 10.74
CA MET A 121 6.77 -1.92 10.52
C MET A 121 7.79 -1.73 9.39
N ALA A 122 8.77 -2.62 9.26
CA ALA A 122 9.73 -2.59 8.15
C ALA A 122 9.06 -2.85 6.80
N ARG A 123 8.10 -3.82 6.72
CA ARG A 123 7.32 -4.06 5.50
C ARG A 123 6.44 -2.86 5.15
N MET A 124 5.74 -2.28 6.13
CA MET A 124 4.90 -1.09 5.91
C MET A 124 5.72 0.12 5.48
N SER A 125 6.87 0.36 6.09
CA SER A 125 7.79 1.44 5.67
C SER A 125 8.28 1.25 4.24
N SER A 126 8.58 0.01 3.84
CA SER A 126 8.99 -0.28 2.45
C SER A 126 7.85 -0.14 1.45
N ALA A 127 6.62 -0.51 1.83
CA ALA A 127 5.41 -0.28 1.03
C ALA A 127 5.14 1.21 0.86
N PHE A 128 5.30 2.01 1.92
CA PHE A 128 5.17 3.46 1.87
C PHE A 128 6.19 4.12 0.93
N VAL A 129 7.46 3.71 0.99
CA VAL A 129 8.48 4.19 0.04
C VAL A 129 8.11 3.86 -1.41
N ARG A 130 7.59 2.65 -1.66
CA ARG A 130 7.11 2.28 -2.99
C ARG A 130 5.91 3.13 -3.42
N SER A 131 4.96 3.39 -2.51
CA SER A 131 3.82 4.25 -2.79
C SER A 131 4.24 5.67 -3.17
N LEU A 132 5.28 6.22 -2.52
CA LEU A 132 5.86 7.51 -2.88
C LEU A 132 6.42 7.50 -4.30
N VAL A 133 7.18 6.47 -4.68
CA VAL A 133 7.71 6.33 -6.05
C VAL A 133 6.57 6.21 -7.06
N THR A 134 5.57 5.38 -6.77
CA THR A 134 4.40 5.18 -7.63
C THR A 134 3.60 6.46 -7.80
N LEU A 135 3.35 7.20 -6.71
CA LEU A 135 2.62 8.47 -6.75
C LEU A 135 3.37 9.51 -7.57
N THR A 136 4.68 9.64 -7.35
CA THR A 136 5.52 10.57 -8.11
C THR A 136 5.49 10.25 -9.60
N ALA A 137 5.63 8.98 -9.97
CA ALA A 137 5.55 8.53 -11.37
C ALA A 137 4.16 8.82 -11.97
N ALA A 138 3.08 8.49 -11.25
CA ALA A 138 1.72 8.76 -11.69
C ALA A 138 1.47 10.26 -11.92
N LEU A 139 1.92 11.12 -11.01
CA LEU A 139 1.80 12.57 -11.16
C LEU A 139 2.60 13.10 -12.35
N ILE A 140 3.84 12.61 -12.58
CA ILE A 140 4.63 12.98 -13.75
C ILE A 140 3.87 12.64 -15.02
N TYR A 141 3.32 11.43 -15.14
CA TYR A 141 2.52 11.03 -16.32
C TYR A 141 1.25 11.87 -16.45
N GLY A 142 0.59 12.17 -15.33
CA GLY A 142 -0.56 13.06 -15.28
C GLY A 142 -0.22 14.43 -15.87
N TYR A 143 0.88 15.03 -15.43
CA TYR A 143 1.34 16.32 -15.97
C TYR A 143 1.66 16.27 -17.46
N VAL A 144 2.21 15.17 -17.96
CA VAL A 144 2.50 14.96 -19.38
C VAL A 144 1.21 14.92 -20.22
N ILE A 145 0.14 14.26 -19.72
CA ILE A 145 -1.14 14.16 -20.45
C ILE A 145 -2.04 15.39 -20.31
N GLY A 146 -1.65 16.38 -19.47
CA GLY A 146 -2.38 17.63 -19.32
C GLY A 146 -3.08 17.83 -17.97
N PHE A 147 -3.00 16.88 -17.03
CA PHE A 147 -3.52 17.06 -15.66
C PHE A 147 -2.82 18.24 -14.95
N ARG A 148 -3.60 19.06 -14.26
CA ARG A 148 -3.08 20.18 -13.48
C ARG A 148 -3.86 20.33 -12.17
N PHE A 149 -3.16 20.66 -11.10
CA PHE A 149 -3.80 21.11 -9.86
C PHE A 149 -4.22 22.57 -10.03
N SER A 150 -5.51 22.84 -10.09
CA SER A 150 -6.07 24.20 -10.22
C SER A 150 -6.24 24.89 -8.88
N ALA A 151 -6.30 24.12 -7.80
CA ALA A 151 -6.71 24.55 -6.46
C ALA A 151 -5.56 25.02 -5.54
N GLY A 152 -4.31 25.00 -6.03
CA GLY A 152 -3.15 25.42 -5.25
C GLY A 152 -2.45 24.29 -4.47
N ALA A 153 -1.37 24.66 -3.76
CA ALA A 153 -0.45 23.69 -3.14
C ALA A 153 -1.08 22.91 -1.98
N LEU A 154 -2.02 23.49 -1.22
CA LEU A 154 -2.66 22.80 -0.10
C LEU A 154 -3.51 21.63 -0.59
N GLN A 155 -4.34 21.84 -1.62
CA GLN A 155 -5.18 20.81 -2.18
C GLN A 155 -4.36 19.71 -2.87
N ALA A 156 -3.27 20.08 -3.55
CA ALA A 156 -2.31 19.14 -4.09
C ALA A 156 -1.68 18.27 -2.98
N ALA A 157 -1.32 18.86 -1.85
CA ALA A 157 -0.83 18.12 -0.69
C ALA A 157 -1.89 17.19 -0.10
N LEU A 158 -3.14 17.65 0.04
CA LEU A 158 -4.26 16.82 0.51
C LEU A 158 -4.51 15.63 -0.43
N PHE A 159 -4.49 15.84 -1.74
CA PHE A 159 -4.57 14.77 -2.74
C PHE A 159 -3.48 13.72 -2.53
N CYS A 160 -2.22 14.14 -2.41
CA CYS A 160 -1.09 13.24 -2.20
C CYS A 160 -1.19 12.48 -0.86
N VAL A 161 -1.55 13.17 0.22
CA VAL A 161 -1.73 12.57 1.55
C VAL A 161 -2.86 11.55 1.54
N THR A 162 -3.98 11.86 0.89
CA THR A 162 -5.11 10.94 0.73
C THR A 162 -4.70 9.69 -0.03
N ALA A 163 -4.01 9.82 -1.17
CA ALA A 163 -3.51 8.69 -1.94
C ALA A 163 -2.57 7.79 -1.12
N LEU A 164 -1.62 8.39 -0.38
CA LEU A 164 -0.68 7.65 0.46
C LEU A 164 -1.36 6.99 1.67
N ALA A 165 -2.36 7.64 2.26
CA ALA A 165 -3.16 7.07 3.35
C ALA A 165 -3.92 5.83 2.88
N ILE A 166 -4.62 5.93 1.75
CA ILE A 166 -5.35 4.80 1.14
C ILE A 166 -4.37 3.65 0.83
N SER A 167 -3.25 3.94 0.17
CA SER A 167 -2.23 2.92 -0.14
C SER A 167 -1.70 2.22 1.11
N THR A 168 -1.44 2.98 2.17
CA THR A 168 -0.92 2.45 3.43
C THR A 168 -1.95 1.54 4.10
N ILE A 169 -3.21 1.96 4.19
CA ILE A 169 -4.29 1.17 4.79
C ILE A 169 -4.52 -0.12 4.00
N LEU A 170 -4.59 -0.03 2.67
CA LEU A 170 -4.72 -1.20 1.81
C LEU A 170 -3.52 -2.14 1.94
N SER A 171 -2.30 -1.59 2.11
CA SER A 171 -1.09 -2.40 2.32
C SER A 171 -1.13 -3.18 3.63
N PHE A 172 -1.70 -2.63 4.71
CA PHE A 172 -1.92 -3.38 5.96
C PHE A 172 -2.85 -4.57 5.73
N GLY A 173 -3.99 -4.37 5.08
CA GLY A 173 -4.92 -5.46 4.77
C GLY A 173 -4.32 -6.51 3.84
N ALA A 174 -3.64 -6.07 2.80
CA ALA A 174 -2.97 -6.93 1.85
C ALA A 174 -1.84 -7.75 2.51
N ASP A 175 -1.05 -7.14 3.40
CA ASP A 175 -0.01 -7.82 4.19
C ASP A 175 -0.61 -8.91 5.09
N ALA A 176 -1.74 -8.65 5.75
CA ALA A 176 -2.46 -9.63 6.55
C ALA A 176 -2.85 -10.87 5.71
N ILE A 177 -3.49 -10.63 4.57
CA ILE A 177 -3.90 -11.70 3.63
C ILE A 177 -2.66 -12.47 3.13
N GLY A 178 -1.61 -11.75 2.72
CA GLY A 178 -0.36 -12.35 2.26
C GLY A 178 0.31 -13.21 3.32
N THR A 179 0.36 -12.73 4.56
CA THR A 179 0.96 -13.49 5.68
C THR A 179 0.22 -14.80 5.94
N MET A 180 -1.10 -14.84 5.72
CA MET A 180 -1.93 -16.03 5.92
C MET A 180 -1.93 -16.96 4.71
N SER A 181 -1.47 -16.52 3.57
CA SER A 181 -1.50 -17.27 2.31
C SER A 181 -0.36 -18.27 2.20
N LYS A 182 -0.62 -19.34 1.42
CA LYS A 182 0.35 -20.39 1.09
C LYS A 182 0.93 -20.27 -0.32
N SER A 183 0.49 -19.29 -1.12
CA SER A 183 0.99 -19.05 -2.49
C SER A 183 0.97 -17.55 -2.81
N PRO A 184 2.13 -16.94 -3.11
CA PRO A 184 2.22 -15.53 -3.50
C PRO A 184 1.44 -15.23 -4.78
N GLU A 185 1.44 -16.13 -5.74
CA GLU A 185 0.76 -15.99 -7.03
C GLU A 185 -0.75 -16.00 -6.84
N ALA A 186 -1.27 -17.00 -6.11
CA ALA A 186 -2.70 -17.11 -5.81
C ALA A 186 -3.19 -15.89 -5.00
N THR A 187 -2.40 -15.40 -4.05
CA THR A 187 -2.72 -14.20 -3.27
C THR A 187 -2.82 -12.97 -4.16
N SER A 188 -1.88 -12.80 -5.07
CA SER A 188 -1.87 -11.68 -6.01
C SER A 188 -3.10 -11.70 -6.90
N GLN A 189 -3.42 -12.84 -7.49
CA GLN A 189 -4.59 -12.99 -8.37
C GLN A 189 -5.90 -12.76 -7.60
N ALA A 190 -6.03 -13.33 -6.39
CA ALA A 190 -7.20 -13.17 -5.55
C ALA A 190 -7.47 -11.70 -5.15
N LEU A 191 -6.43 -10.87 -5.05
CA LEU A 191 -6.57 -9.44 -4.76
C LEU A 191 -6.73 -8.61 -6.04
N THR A 192 -6.08 -9.00 -7.14
CA THR A 192 -6.10 -8.25 -8.41
C THR A 192 -7.47 -8.31 -9.07
N LEU A 193 -8.12 -9.47 -9.10
CA LEU A 193 -9.41 -9.62 -9.77
C LEU A 193 -10.51 -8.74 -9.14
N PRO A 194 -10.78 -8.78 -7.81
CA PRO A 194 -11.75 -7.87 -7.21
C PRO A 194 -11.39 -6.39 -7.39
N GLN A 195 -10.10 -6.05 -7.28
CA GLN A 195 -9.63 -4.69 -7.46
C GLN A 195 -9.90 -4.16 -8.88
N LEU A 196 -9.64 -4.97 -9.93
CA LEU A 196 -9.94 -4.58 -11.29
C LEU A 196 -11.45 -4.46 -11.54
N VAL A 197 -12.24 -5.43 -11.05
CA VAL A 197 -13.72 -5.40 -11.21
C VAL A 197 -14.31 -4.17 -10.52
N LEU A 198 -13.94 -3.91 -9.26
CA LEU A 198 -14.42 -2.73 -8.52
C LEU A 198 -13.91 -1.43 -9.15
N GLY A 199 -12.68 -1.42 -9.67
CA GLY A 199 -12.12 -0.28 -10.39
C GLY A 199 -12.92 0.03 -11.64
N MET A 200 -13.18 -0.97 -12.48
CA MET A 200 -13.97 -0.81 -13.72
C MET A 200 -15.43 -0.43 -13.43
N ALA A 201 -16.02 -0.98 -12.37
CA ALA A 201 -17.36 -0.64 -11.92
C ALA A 201 -17.37 0.64 -11.04
N SER A 202 -16.47 1.59 -11.24
CA SER A 202 -16.40 2.84 -10.48
C SER A 202 -16.66 4.07 -11.33
N THR A 203 -17.07 5.16 -10.68
CA THR A 203 -17.19 6.49 -11.33
C THR A 203 -15.83 7.13 -11.64
N GLY A 204 -14.73 6.41 -11.40
CA GLY A 204 -13.39 6.88 -11.69
C GLY A 204 -13.04 6.87 -13.18
N PHE A 205 -13.47 5.84 -13.92
CA PHE A 205 -13.19 5.69 -15.35
C PHE A 205 -14.28 6.25 -16.24
N VAL A 206 -15.54 6.11 -15.82
CA VAL A 206 -16.73 6.54 -16.59
C VAL A 206 -17.67 7.28 -15.65
N PRO A 207 -18.28 8.39 -16.07
CA PRO A 207 -19.30 9.09 -15.27
C PRO A 207 -20.47 8.18 -14.89
N GLU A 208 -21.14 8.47 -13.77
CA GLU A 208 -22.28 7.68 -13.27
C GLU A 208 -23.40 7.47 -14.32
N SER A 209 -23.62 8.48 -15.18
CA SER A 209 -24.59 8.44 -16.28
C SER A 209 -24.31 7.34 -17.31
N GLY A 210 -23.08 6.89 -17.44
CA GLY A 210 -22.70 5.80 -18.34
C GLY A 210 -23.09 4.40 -17.84
N PHE A 211 -23.56 4.28 -16.60
CA PHE A 211 -24.00 3.00 -16.02
C PHE A 211 -25.52 2.83 -16.07
N PRO A 212 -26.02 1.57 -16.20
CA PRO A 212 -27.44 1.27 -16.08
C PRO A 212 -28.00 1.71 -14.72
N GLU A 213 -29.24 2.17 -14.67
CA GLU A 213 -29.84 2.78 -13.48
C GLU A 213 -29.83 1.88 -12.23
N TRP A 214 -30.05 0.57 -12.43
CA TRP A 214 -30.08 -0.40 -11.33
C TRP A 214 -28.74 -0.57 -10.60
N ILE A 215 -27.59 -0.31 -11.25
CA ILE A 215 -26.28 -0.46 -10.64
C ILE A 215 -25.67 0.87 -10.13
N ARG A 216 -26.24 2.03 -10.54
CA ARG A 216 -25.73 3.35 -10.14
C ARG A 216 -25.58 3.53 -8.64
N PRO A 217 -26.53 3.10 -7.77
CA PRO A 217 -26.37 3.24 -6.32
C PRO A 217 -25.13 2.50 -5.78
N PHE A 218 -24.83 1.32 -6.31
CA PHE A 218 -23.63 0.57 -5.95
C PHE A 218 -22.37 1.28 -6.45
N VAL A 219 -22.35 1.62 -7.74
CA VAL A 219 -21.19 2.29 -8.39
C VAL A 219 -20.84 3.59 -7.67
N ARG A 220 -21.83 4.41 -7.30
CA ARG A 220 -21.62 5.67 -6.61
C ARG A 220 -21.09 5.50 -5.19
N ASN A 221 -21.61 4.55 -4.42
CA ASN A 221 -21.33 4.43 -2.98
C ASN A 221 -20.11 3.55 -2.64
N GLN A 222 -19.55 2.83 -3.61
CA GLN A 222 -18.36 2.01 -3.37
C GLN A 222 -17.11 2.86 -3.04
N PRO A 223 -16.14 2.32 -2.27
CA PRO A 223 -15.00 3.10 -1.78
C PRO A 223 -14.17 3.71 -2.90
N ILE A 224 -13.92 2.99 -4.01
CA ILE A 224 -13.10 3.49 -5.12
C ILE A 224 -13.73 4.73 -5.77
N SER A 225 -15.05 4.74 -5.95
CA SER A 225 -15.77 5.89 -6.48
C SER A 225 -15.72 7.10 -5.54
N GLN A 226 -15.92 6.87 -4.25
CA GLN A 226 -15.86 7.92 -3.24
C GLN A 226 -14.45 8.52 -3.14
N PHE A 227 -13.40 7.68 -3.19
CA PHE A 227 -12.02 8.16 -3.20
C PHE A 227 -11.69 8.94 -4.47
N SER A 228 -12.10 8.44 -5.66
CA SER A 228 -11.81 9.13 -6.92
C SER A 228 -12.55 10.47 -7.02
N SER A 229 -13.79 10.55 -6.55
CA SER A 229 -14.54 11.82 -6.48
C SER A 229 -13.89 12.81 -5.53
N ALA A 230 -13.59 12.41 -4.28
CA ALA A 230 -12.94 13.29 -3.32
C ALA A 230 -11.57 13.80 -3.81
N MET A 231 -10.77 12.93 -4.45
CA MET A 231 -9.49 13.31 -5.02
C MET A 231 -9.64 14.25 -6.24
N ARG A 232 -10.72 14.08 -7.03
CA ARG A 232 -11.04 14.99 -8.14
C ARG A 232 -11.39 16.37 -7.60
N ASP A 233 -12.26 16.43 -6.58
CA ASP A 233 -12.64 17.71 -5.93
C ASP A 233 -11.42 18.41 -5.31
N MET A 234 -10.46 17.65 -4.75
CA MET A 234 -9.19 18.20 -4.28
C MET A 234 -8.34 18.75 -5.43
N ALA A 235 -8.33 18.11 -6.61
CA ALA A 235 -7.55 18.57 -7.75
C ALA A 235 -8.16 19.85 -8.37
N ASP A 236 -9.50 19.93 -8.41
CA ASP A 236 -10.25 21.04 -9.04
C ASP A 236 -10.55 22.19 -8.08
N GLY A 237 -10.34 22.02 -6.79
CA GLY A 237 -10.56 23.05 -5.77
C GLY A 237 -11.99 23.21 -5.28
N SER A 238 -12.89 22.32 -5.66
CA SER A 238 -14.28 22.29 -5.21
C SER A 238 -14.49 21.60 -3.85
N VAL A 239 -13.49 21.72 -2.97
CA VAL A 239 -13.46 21.04 -1.68
C VAL A 239 -14.57 21.52 -0.76
N SER A 240 -15.54 20.62 -0.46
CA SER A 240 -16.56 20.78 0.56
C SER A 240 -16.52 19.63 1.55
N PHE A 241 -16.80 19.91 2.82
CA PHE A 241 -16.82 18.85 3.85
C PHE A 241 -17.81 17.74 3.51
N SER A 242 -18.97 18.07 2.94
CA SER A 242 -19.99 17.10 2.52
C SER A 242 -19.50 16.15 1.42
N LEU A 243 -18.59 16.61 0.55
CA LEU A 243 -18.04 15.80 -0.54
C LEU A 243 -16.89 14.88 -0.06
N ILE A 244 -16.11 15.34 0.93
CA ILE A 244 -14.98 14.58 1.46
C ILE A 244 -15.41 13.58 2.54
N PHE A 245 -16.49 13.87 3.28
CA PHE A 245 -16.94 13.05 4.41
C PHE A 245 -17.13 11.57 4.06
N PRO A 246 -17.77 11.16 2.93
CA PRO A 246 -17.93 9.76 2.58
C PRO A 246 -16.58 9.05 2.34
N ALA A 247 -15.62 9.73 1.70
CA ALA A 247 -14.28 9.19 1.49
C ALA A 247 -13.52 9.03 2.81
N LEU A 248 -13.60 10.01 3.73
CA LEU A 248 -13.04 9.90 5.07
C LEU A 248 -13.67 8.76 5.88
N ALA A 249 -14.99 8.60 5.80
CA ALA A 249 -15.69 7.51 6.46
C ALA A 249 -15.18 6.14 5.97
N TRP A 250 -14.97 5.98 4.66
CA TRP A 250 -14.36 4.77 4.10
C TRP A 250 -12.91 4.58 4.54
N ILE A 251 -12.09 5.63 4.55
CA ILE A 251 -10.69 5.58 5.02
C ILE A 251 -10.64 5.10 6.48
N VAL A 252 -11.45 5.71 7.35
CA VAL A 252 -11.51 5.34 8.77
C VAL A 252 -12.06 3.92 8.94
N GLY A 253 -13.14 3.57 8.25
CA GLY A 253 -13.74 2.23 8.30
C GLY A 253 -12.76 1.14 7.87
N LEU A 254 -12.05 1.35 6.75
CA LEU A 254 -11.02 0.42 6.30
C LEU A 254 -9.83 0.37 7.27
N ALA A 255 -9.40 1.49 7.83
CA ALA A 255 -8.30 1.52 8.81
C ALA A 255 -8.64 0.73 10.08
N VAL A 256 -9.87 0.91 10.61
CA VAL A 256 -10.36 0.21 11.80
C VAL A 256 -10.44 -1.30 11.60
N VAL A 257 -10.68 -1.77 10.38
CA VAL A 257 -10.75 -3.21 10.06
C VAL A 257 -9.38 -3.77 9.70
N LEU A 258 -8.67 -3.12 8.77
CA LEU A 258 -7.47 -3.68 8.15
C LEU A 258 -6.23 -3.58 9.03
N ILE A 259 -6.09 -2.52 9.84
CA ILE A 259 -4.92 -2.38 10.73
C ILE A 259 -4.94 -3.42 11.85
N PRO A 260 -6.02 -3.62 12.62
CA PRO A 260 -6.08 -4.70 13.60
C PRO A 260 -5.91 -6.09 12.99
N LEU A 261 -6.46 -6.32 11.78
CA LEU A 261 -6.30 -7.58 11.06
C LEU A 261 -4.81 -7.86 10.75
N ALA A 262 -4.06 -6.85 10.31
CA ALA A 262 -2.63 -6.98 10.05
C ALA A 262 -1.83 -7.25 11.32
N LEU A 263 -2.16 -6.57 12.43
CA LEU A 263 -1.57 -6.81 13.73
C LEU A 263 -1.86 -8.24 14.20
N TRP A 264 -3.10 -8.68 14.12
CA TRP A 264 -3.51 -10.03 14.50
C TRP A 264 -2.79 -11.10 13.67
N ALA A 265 -2.74 -10.95 12.33
CA ALA A 265 -2.06 -11.89 11.43
C ALA A 265 -0.56 -11.96 11.69
N SER A 266 0.08 -10.86 12.08
CA SER A 266 1.52 -10.80 12.36
C SER A 266 1.88 -11.27 13.78
N LEU A 267 0.97 -11.10 14.76
CA LEU A 267 1.19 -11.44 16.16
C LEU A 267 0.63 -12.81 16.53
N GLY A 268 -0.50 -13.23 15.92
CA GLY A 268 -1.31 -14.39 16.33
C GLY A 268 -0.74 -15.76 15.96
N ARG A 269 0.29 -15.87 15.11
CA ARG A 269 0.94 -17.14 14.81
C ARG A 269 2.02 -17.49 15.86
N ARG A 270 1.58 -17.72 17.08
CA ARG A 270 2.44 -18.20 18.16
C ARG A 270 2.39 -19.73 18.37
N ASP A 271 1.63 -20.46 17.53
CA ASP A 271 1.48 -21.92 17.64
C ASP A 271 2.38 -22.65 16.66
#